data_6ba16a26a5262f770bfba4770e67c128
#
_entry.id   6ba16a26a5262f770bfba4770e67c128
#
_cell.length_a   1.000
_cell.length_b   1.000
_cell.length_c   1.000
_cell.angle_alpha   90.00
_cell.angle_beta   90.00
_cell.angle_gamma   90.00
#
_symmetry.space_group_name_H-M   'P 1'
#
loop_
_entity.id
_entity.type
_entity.pdbx_description
1 polymer ?
#
loop_
_entity_poly.entity_id
_entity_poly.type
_entity_poly.pdbx_seq_one_letter_code
_entity_poly.pdbx_strand_id
1 'polypeptide(L)'
;MFFITMLQLYDKLLELPLFIGISTDELSDIVGQTKFGFHKLIADKPLVSMDDKCTQLFFLMNGTLRVISHADNHRYRIEEELSAPAVIQPEHFFGLMQRYTKDFIAQTDCSLLSLDKSEVLRLLDNYLIFRLNLLNSISMQAQRMSHIPWRQQPSDIRQQFVNFLRLRCLTQAGRKVLRITMEDLAQELHQSRLNISHMLNTLQRDGLLTMSRGIITIPQLETLRG
;
A
#
# COMPACT_ATOMS: atom_id res chain seq x y z
N MET A 1 -28.93 4.31 6.97
CA MET A 1 -28.03 5.20 7.73
C MET A 1 -27.52 4.41 8.92
N PHE A 2 -26.40 3.68 8.77
CA PHE A 2 -25.79 2.96 9.89
C PHE A 2 -25.02 3.98 10.71
N PHE A 3 -25.58 4.37 11.86
CA PHE A 3 -24.81 5.05 12.90
C PHE A 3 -23.77 4.03 13.40
N ILE A 4 -22.49 4.28 13.13
CA ILE A 4 -21.42 3.66 13.93
C ILE A 4 -21.70 4.18 15.34
N THR A 5 -22.03 3.28 16.25
CA THR A 5 -22.16 3.67 17.66
C THR A 5 -20.81 4.18 18.13
N MET A 6 -20.78 5.11 19.08
CA MET A 6 -19.49 5.63 19.62
C MET A 6 -18.56 4.47 20.01
N LEU A 7 -19.08 3.43 20.65
CA LEU A 7 -18.32 2.26 21.06
C LEU A 7 -17.64 1.55 19.87
N GLN A 8 -18.33 1.37 18.76
CA GLN A 8 -17.77 0.77 17.54
C GLN A 8 -16.68 1.64 16.90
N LEU A 9 -16.76 2.96 17.03
CA LEU A 9 -15.72 3.85 16.54
C LEU A 9 -14.44 3.70 17.37
N TYR A 10 -14.56 3.61 18.70
CA TYR A 10 -13.42 3.41 19.60
C TYR A 10 -12.65 2.13 19.26
N ASP A 11 -13.36 1.00 19.16
CA ASP A 11 -12.76 -0.28 18.84
C ASP A 11 -12.04 -0.22 17.49
N LYS A 12 -12.65 0.43 16.50
CA LYS A 12 -12.05 0.58 15.16
C LYS A 12 -10.84 1.50 15.14
N LEU A 13 -10.85 2.59 15.91
CA LEU A 13 -9.69 3.48 15.99
C LEU A 13 -8.47 2.78 16.59
N LEU A 14 -8.67 1.96 17.63
CA LEU A 14 -7.57 1.21 18.27
C LEU A 14 -6.90 0.20 17.33
N GLU A 15 -7.59 -0.28 16.31
CA GLU A 15 -7.03 -1.16 15.27
C GLU A 15 -6.19 -0.40 14.23
N LEU A 16 -6.41 0.93 14.07
CA LEU A 16 -5.75 1.71 13.03
C LEU A 16 -4.28 2.01 13.36
N PRO A 17 -3.36 1.91 12.38
CA PRO A 17 -1.92 1.94 12.61
C PRO A 17 -1.40 3.14 13.42
N LEU A 18 -1.98 4.33 13.23
CA LEU A 18 -1.52 5.55 13.93
C LEU A 18 -2.12 5.71 15.33
N PHE A 19 -3.14 4.91 15.69
CA PHE A 19 -3.81 4.96 16.98
C PHE A 19 -3.41 3.81 17.92
N ILE A 20 -2.62 2.86 17.44
CA ILE A 20 -2.17 1.71 18.26
C ILE A 20 -1.38 2.22 19.47
N GLY A 21 -1.79 1.78 20.67
CA GLY A 21 -1.11 2.12 21.93
C GLY A 21 -1.57 3.43 22.58
N ILE A 22 -2.53 4.15 22.00
CA ILE A 22 -3.19 5.29 22.64
C ILE A 22 -4.04 4.78 23.81
N SER A 23 -4.00 5.45 24.94
CA SER A 23 -4.81 5.10 26.11
C SER A 23 -6.30 5.37 25.87
N THR A 24 -7.17 4.70 26.63
CA THR A 24 -8.63 4.88 26.53
C THR A 24 -9.05 6.32 26.82
N ASP A 25 -8.40 6.98 27.78
CA ASP A 25 -8.70 8.36 28.15
C ASP A 25 -8.32 9.32 27.02
N GLU A 26 -7.09 9.20 26.49
CA GLU A 26 -6.65 9.99 25.32
C GLU A 26 -7.54 9.74 24.10
N LEU A 27 -7.93 8.48 23.86
CA LEU A 27 -8.81 8.15 22.74
C LEU A 27 -10.19 8.80 22.89
N SER A 28 -10.72 8.89 24.12
CA SER A 28 -11.97 9.58 24.42
C SER A 28 -11.86 11.08 24.09
N ASP A 29 -10.77 11.71 24.48
CA ASP A 29 -10.50 13.11 24.16
C ASP A 29 -10.37 13.32 22.64
N ILE A 30 -9.64 12.43 21.97
CA ILE A 30 -9.50 12.46 20.49
C ILE A 30 -10.86 12.39 19.82
N VAL A 31 -11.70 11.41 20.19
CA VAL A 31 -13.03 11.24 19.58
C VAL A 31 -13.94 12.43 19.85
N GLY A 32 -13.88 13.01 21.06
CA GLY A 32 -14.68 14.16 21.44
C GLY A 32 -14.29 15.49 20.78
N GLN A 33 -13.03 15.62 20.36
CA GLN A 33 -12.46 16.89 19.90
C GLN A 33 -12.04 16.91 18.43
N THR A 34 -11.98 15.75 17.76
CA THR A 34 -11.48 15.62 16.39
C THR A 34 -12.62 15.56 15.38
N LYS A 35 -12.50 16.36 14.33
CA LYS A 35 -13.38 16.27 13.16
C LYS A 35 -12.94 15.13 12.26
N PHE A 36 -13.61 13.99 12.38
CA PHE A 36 -13.43 12.86 11.47
C PHE A 36 -14.37 12.98 10.26
N GLY A 37 -13.83 12.78 9.06
CA GLY A 37 -14.61 12.52 7.86
C GLY A 37 -14.93 11.03 7.75
N PHE A 38 -16.17 10.66 7.48
CA PHE A 38 -16.57 9.26 7.27
C PHE A 38 -17.01 9.04 5.85
N HIS A 39 -16.40 8.05 5.18
CA HIS A 39 -16.67 7.76 3.78
C HIS A 39 -17.09 6.30 3.62
N LYS A 40 -18.08 6.09 2.77
CA LYS A 40 -18.43 4.76 2.25
C LYS A 40 -18.10 4.74 0.78
N LEU A 41 -17.38 3.74 0.37
CA LEU A 41 -16.98 3.54 -1.01
C LEU A 41 -17.48 2.18 -1.45
N ILE A 42 -18.34 2.15 -2.46
CA ILE A 42 -18.84 0.91 -3.05
C ILE A 42 -17.76 0.31 -3.96
N ALA A 43 -17.81 -0.98 -4.16
CA ALA A 43 -16.88 -1.69 -5.04
C ALA A 43 -16.71 -1.00 -6.40
N ASP A 44 -15.51 -1.09 -6.97
CA ASP A 44 -15.05 -0.50 -8.23
C ASP A 44 -15.02 1.04 -8.28
N LYS A 45 -15.27 1.75 -7.17
CA LYS A 45 -15.11 3.21 -7.12
C LYS A 45 -13.70 3.60 -6.68
N PRO A 46 -13.11 4.62 -7.34
CA PRO A 46 -11.81 5.14 -6.91
C PRO A 46 -11.96 5.93 -5.60
N LEU A 47 -10.98 5.74 -4.70
CA LEU A 47 -10.79 6.59 -3.53
C LEU A 47 -9.95 7.81 -3.92
N VAL A 48 -8.79 7.56 -4.48
CA VAL A 48 -7.84 8.56 -5.00
C VAL A 48 -7.10 7.98 -6.20
N SER A 49 -6.65 8.84 -7.09
CA SER A 49 -5.82 8.49 -8.24
C SER A 49 -4.39 8.99 -8.08
N MET A 50 -3.47 8.39 -8.81
CA MET A 50 -2.10 8.88 -8.92
C MET A 50 -2.12 10.37 -9.33
N ASP A 51 -1.24 11.16 -8.73
CA ASP A 51 -1.11 12.62 -8.87
C ASP A 51 -2.22 13.47 -8.23
N ASP A 52 -3.27 12.88 -7.67
CA ASP A 52 -4.22 13.63 -6.84
C ASP A 52 -3.51 14.28 -5.64
N LYS A 53 -3.97 15.46 -5.21
CA LYS A 53 -3.42 16.15 -4.04
C LYS A 53 -3.74 15.38 -2.76
N CYS A 54 -2.72 15.12 -1.95
CA CYS A 54 -2.86 14.48 -0.64
C CYS A 54 -3.24 15.53 0.42
N THR A 55 -4.52 15.93 0.46
CA THR A 55 -5.06 16.95 1.38
C THR A 55 -5.64 16.36 2.65
N GLN A 56 -6.02 15.08 2.61
CA GLN A 56 -6.57 14.33 3.73
C GLN A 56 -5.78 13.05 3.94
N LEU A 57 -5.65 12.64 5.20
CA LEU A 57 -5.10 11.35 5.58
C LEU A 57 -6.24 10.35 5.71
N PHE A 58 -6.28 9.36 4.83
CA PHE A 58 -7.30 8.31 4.82
C PHE A 58 -6.88 7.08 5.60
N PHE A 59 -7.82 6.51 6.34
CA PHE A 59 -7.69 5.24 7.03
C PHE A 59 -8.76 4.29 6.53
N LEU A 60 -8.36 3.11 6.10
CA LEU A 60 -9.25 2.03 5.71
C LEU A 60 -9.68 1.28 6.98
N MET A 61 -10.94 1.38 7.37
CA MET A 61 -11.49 0.72 8.55
C MET A 61 -12.06 -0.66 8.26
N ASN A 62 -12.68 -0.83 7.10
CA ASN A 62 -13.22 -2.11 6.63
C ASN A 62 -13.10 -2.22 5.12
N GLY A 63 -13.02 -3.45 4.63
CA GLY A 63 -12.95 -3.75 3.21
C GLY A 63 -11.52 -3.91 2.70
N THR A 64 -11.41 -3.99 1.38
CA THR A 64 -10.13 -4.17 0.66
C THR A 64 -10.07 -3.18 -0.50
N LEU A 65 -8.94 -2.51 -0.63
CA LEU A 65 -8.62 -1.65 -1.77
C LEU A 65 -7.69 -2.41 -2.73
N ARG A 66 -7.95 -2.26 -4.02
CA ARG A 66 -7.01 -2.59 -5.10
C ARG A 66 -6.10 -1.38 -5.27
N VAL A 67 -4.80 -1.59 -5.09
CA VAL A 67 -3.75 -0.58 -5.24
C VAL A 67 -3.05 -0.81 -6.57
N ILE A 68 -2.93 0.23 -7.40
CA ILE A 68 -2.26 0.14 -8.69
C ILE A 68 -1.05 1.08 -8.68
N SER A 69 0.12 0.48 -8.87
CA SER A 69 1.39 1.19 -9.05
C SER A 69 1.74 1.20 -10.54
N HIS A 70 2.03 2.36 -11.09
CA HIS A 70 2.44 2.53 -12.49
C HIS A 70 3.94 2.77 -12.58
N ALA A 71 4.57 2.24 -13.62
CA ALA A 71 5.91 2.67 -14.01
C ALA A 71 5.86 4.07 -14.61
N ASP A 72 6.91 4.88 -14.44
CA ASP A 72 6.98 6.25 -14.95
C ASP A 72 6.80 6.33 -16.48
N ASN A 73 7.25 5.28 -17.19
CA ASN A 73 7.09 5.16 -18.64
C ASN A 73 5.75 4.54 -19.06
N HIS A 74 4.86 4.23 -18.12
CA HIS A 74 3.56 3.57 -18.33
C HIS A 74 3.58 2.22 -19.06
N ARG A 75 4.76 1.59 -19.19
CA ARG A 75 4.89 0.30 -19.90
C ARG A 75 4.40 -0.89 -19.09
N TYR A 76 4.35 -0.76 -17.75
CA TYR A 76 3.81 -1.79 -16.89
C TYR A 76 3.16 -1.20 -15.64
N ARG A 77 2.37 -2.03 -15.00
CA ARG A 77 1.76 -1.72 -13.71
C ARG A 77 1.68 -2.95 -12.83
N ILE A 78 1.66 -2.73 -11.53
CA ILE A 78 1.47 -3.77 -10.53
C ILE A 78 0.18 -3.47 -9.78
N GLU A 79 -0.68 -4.48 -9.68
CA GLU A 79 -1.90 -4.42 -8.88
C GLU A 79 -1.72 -5.29 -7.64
N GLU A 80 -2.07 -4.77 -6.48
CA GLU A 80 -1.99 -5.47 -5.20
C GLU A 80 -3.22 -5.16 -4.33
N GLU A 81 -3.43 -5.95 -3.29
CA GLU A 81 -4.55 -5.79 -2.37
C GLU A 81 -4.05 -5.15 -1.07
N LEU A 82 -4.81 -4.17 -0.58
CA LEU A 82 -4.61 -3.54 0.73
C LEU A 82 -5.89 -3.74 1.55
N SER A 83 -5.83 -4.61 2.55
CA SER A 83 -6.95 -4.88 3.44
C SER A 83 -6.91 -4.01 4.69
N ALA A 84 -8.09 -3.74 5.24
CA ALA A 84 -8.22 -3.06 6.53
C ALA A 84 -7.65 -3.94 7.68
N PRO A 85 -7.13 -3.29 8.76
CA PRO A 85 -6.96 -1.85 8.95
C PRO A 85 -5.69 -1.31 8.26
N ALA A 86 -5.77 -0.15 7.64
CA ALA A 86 -4.62 0.45 6.96
C ALA A 86 -4.69 1.98 6.93
N VAL A 87 -3.54 2.64 6.80
CA VAL A 87 -3.41 4.07 6.51
C VAL A 87 -2.87 4.25 5.07
N ILE A 88 -3.44 5.21 4.34
CA ILE A 88 -3.16 5.40 2.93
C ILE A 88 -2.03 6.42 2.75
N GLN A 89 -0.87 5.96 2.30
CA GLN A 89 0.31 6.77 1.94
C GLN A 89 0.59 7.95 2.90
N PRO A 90 0.77 7.71 4.21
CA PRO A 90 1.03 8.78 5.18
C PRO A 90 2.33 9.53 4.89
N GLU A 91 3.29 8.90 4.19
CA GLU A 91 4.55 9.48 3.76
C GLU A 91 4.41 10.62 2.75
N HIS A 92 3.28 10.70 2.04
CA HIS A 92 2.99 11.75 1.06
C HIS A 92 2.13 12.89 1.62
N PHE A 93 1.73 12.80 2.90
CA PHE A 93 0.87 13.81 3.52
C PHE A 93 1.62 15.12 3.83
N PHE A 94 2.92 15.04 4.06
CA PHE A 94 3.83 16.16 4.27
C PHE A 94 4.96 16.17 3.22
N GLY A 95 5.84 17.16 3.27
CA GLY A 95 6.98 17.29 2.37
C GLY A 95 6.64 18.09 1.10
N LEU A 96 7.54 18.06 0.12
CA LEU A 96 7.43 18.88 -1.11
C LEU A 96 6.39 18.30 -2.08
N MET A 97 6.31 16.97 -2.20
CA MET A 97 5.44 16.28 -3.16
C MET A 97 4.23 15.69 -2.41
N GLN A 98 3.22 16.53 -2.16
CA GLN A 98 2.01 16.12 -1.46
C GLN A 98 0.97 15.59 -2.47
N ARG A 99 1.31 14.48 -3.13
CA ARG A 99 0.46 13.80 -4.12
C ARG A 99 0.50 12.30 -3.90
N TYR A 100 -0.61 11.64 -4.16
CA TYR A 100 -0.65 10.18 -4.18
C TYR A 100 0.18 9.65 -5.34
N THR A 101 0.95 8.59 -5.11
CA THR A 101 1.80 7.95 -6.13
C THR A 101 1.21 6.67 -6.71
N LYS A 102 0.00 6.33 -6.28
CA LYS A 102 -0.72 5.11 -6.67
C LYS A 102 -2.21 5.39 -6.77
N ASP A 103 -2.92 4.59 -7.59
CA ASP A 103 -4.37 4.57 -7.54
C ASP A 103 -4.85 3.64 -6.42
N PHE A 104 -5.89 4.06 -5.71
CA PHE A 104 -6.58 3.25 -4.71
C PHE A 104 -8.04 3.13 -5.11
N ILE A 105 -8.49 1.91 -5.42
CA ILE A 105 -9.83 1.61 -5.92
C ILE A 105 -10.46 0.58 -5.00
N ALA A 106 -11.71 0.78 -4.60
CA ALA A 106 -12.42 -0.20 -3.79
C ALA A 106 -12.54 -1.54 -4.54
N GLN A 107 -12.05 -2.61 -3.94
CA GLN A 107 -12.24 -3.96 -4.46
C GLN A 107 -13.51 -4.59 -3.87
N THR A 108 -13.82 -4.25 -2.64
CA THR A 108 -15.07 -4.56 -1.94
C THR A 108 -15.71 -3.26 -1.48
N ASP A 109 -16.90 -3.31 -0.93
CA ASP A 109 -17.45 -2.17 -0.20
C ASP A 109 -16.53 -1.82 0.96
N CYS A 110 -16.12 -0.55 1.04
CA CYS A 110 -15.16 -0.06 2.02
C CYS A 110 -15.79 1.01 2.92
N SER A 111 -15.35 1.02 4.18
CA SER A 111 -15.57 2.12 5.11
C SER A 111 -14.25 2.78 5.42
N LEU A 112 -14.18 4.09 5.24
CA LEU A 112 -12.98 4.87 5.48
C LEU A 112 -13.23 6.00 6.44
N LEU A 113 -12.17 6.37 7.16
CA LEU A 113 -12.09 7.56 7.98
C LEU A 113 -11.08 8.51 7.34
N SER A 114 -11.32 9.81 7.39
CA SER A 114 -10.34 10.81 6.97
C SER A 114 -10.08 11.86 8.03
N LEU A 115 -8.88 12.39 8.03
CA LEU A 115 -8.46 13.53 8.82
C LEU A 115 -7.90 14.62 7.91
N ASP A 116 -8.36 15.84 8.08
CA ASP A 116 -7.77 17.01 7.43
C ASP A 116 -6.43 17.35 8.05
N LYS A 117 -5.61 18.11 7.31
CA LYS A 117 -4.25 18.45 7.73
C LYS A 117 -4.19 19.17 9.09
N SER A 118 -5.15 20.06 9.36
CA SER A 118 -5.26 20.76 10.64
C SER A 118 -5.51 19.80 11.81
N GLU A 119 -6.38 18.80 11.62
CA GLU A 119 -6.67 17.79 12.62
C GLU A 119 -5.45 16.89 12.88
N VAL A 120 -4.76 16.45 11.81
CA VAL A 120 -3.52 15.68 11.95
C VAL A 120 -2.47 16.47 12.71
N LEU A 121 -2.24 17.75 12.40
CA LEU A 121 -1.29 18.60 13.13
C LEU A 121 -1.66 18.73 14.60
N ARG A 122 -2.94 18.95 14.90
CA ARG A 122 -3.42 19.03 16.30
C ARG A 122 -3.19 17.71 17.05
N LEU A 123 -3.43 16.56 16.41
CA LEU A 123 -3.15 15.25 17.01
C LEU A 123 -1.64 15.04 17.23
N LEU A 124 -0.80 15.48 16.32
CA LEU A 124 0.67 15.41 16.46
C LEU A 124 1.19 16.28 17.60
N ASP A 125 0.58 17.42 17.85
CA ASP A 125 0.98 18.34 18.91
C ASP A 125 0.58 17.82 20.30
N ASN A 126 -0.61 17.22 20.42
CA ASN A 126 -1.19 16.88 21.71
C ASN A 126 -1.00 15.43 22.14
N TYR A 127 -0.81 14.48 21.19
CA TYR A 127 -0.77 13.04 21.50
C TYR A 127 0.55 12.42 21.05
N LEU A 128 1.40 12.14 22.04
CA LEU A 128 2.75 11.61 21.79
C LEU A 128 2.74 10.29 21.02
N ILE A 129 1.85 9.38 21.37
CA ILE A 129 1.77 8.05 20.72
C ILE A 129 1.37 8.18 19.25
N PHE A 130 0.39 9.02 18.92
CA PHE A 130 0.00 9.28 17.52
C PHE A 130 1.19 9.85 16.72
N ARG A 131 1.91 10.82 17.30
CA ARG A 131 3.10 11.39 16.68
C ARG A 131 4.20 10.37 16.44
N LEU A 132 4.51 9.53 17.45
CA LEU A 132 5.53 8.48 17.33
C LEU A 132 5.14 7.43 16.28
N ASN A 133 3.87 7.04 16.21
CA ASN A 133 3.38 6.08 15.21
C ASN A 133 3.53 6.64 13.78
N LEU A 134 3.20 7.91 13.56
CA LEU A 134 3.41 8.54 12.25
C LEU A 134 4.91 8.64 11.91
N LEU A 135 5.75 9.09 12.83
CA LEU A 135 7.20 9.16 12.64
C LEU A 135 7.79 7.78 12.34
N ASN A 136 7.38 6.74 13.07
CA ASN A 136 7.82 5.38 12.82
C ASN A 136 7.40 4.88 11.43
N SER A 137 6.16 5.15 11.02
CA SER A 137 5.66 4.78 9.70
C SER A 137 6.51 5.40 8.57
N ILE A 138 6.77 6.71 8.66
CA ILE A 138 7.60 7.45 7.69
C ILE A 138 9.06 6.98 7.74
N SER A 139 9.62 6.79 8.95
CA SER A 139 11.00 6.33 9.13
C SER A 139 11.24 4.94 8.56
N MET A 140 10.30 4.00 8.77
CA MET A 140 10.38 2.67 8.17
C MET A 140 10.40 2.74 6.64
N GLN A 141 9.56 3.59 6.05
CA GLN A 141 9.55 3.78 4.61
C GLN A 141 10.87 4.38 4.10
N ALA A 142 11.38 5.42 4.77
CA ALA A 142 12.68 6.01 4.45
C ALA A 142 13.83 5.00 4.55
N GLN A 143 13.87 4.19 5.61
CA GLN A 143 14.88 3.15 5.80
C GLN A 143 14.81 2.08 4.69
N ARG A 144 13.60 1.65 4.30
CA ARG A 144 13.42 0.72 3.18
C ARG A 144 14.01 1.28 1.88
N MET A 145 13.77 2.56 1.59
CA MET A 145 14.22 3.22 0.36
C MET A 145 15.73 3.52 0.38
N SER A 146 16.27 3.96 1.51
CA SER A 146 17.69 4.35 1.62
C SER A 146 18.66 3.21 1.41
N HIS A 147 18.27 1.97 1.71
CA HIS A 147 19.15 0.80 1.54
C HIS A 147 19.12 0.19 0.12
N ILE A 148 18.16 0.59 -0.72
CA ILE A 148 18.00 0.04 -2.08
C ILE A 148 19.27 0.20 -2.94
N PRO A 149 19.92 1.38 -3.01
CA PRO A 149 21.08 1.59 -3.88
C PRO A 149 22.30 0.73 -3.47
N TRP A 150 22.37 0.28 -2.23
CA TRP A 150 23.50 -0.48 -1.67
C TRP A 150 23.31 -2.00 -1.75
N ARG A 151 22.14 -2.46 -2.21
CA ARG A 151 21.89 -3.90 -2.36
C ARG A 151 22.59 -4.42 -3.60
N GLN A 152 23.38 -5.48 -3.42
CA GLN A 152 23.91 -6.24 -4.55
C GLN A 152 22.75 -6.85 -5.34
N GLN A 153 22.81 -6.73 -6.66
CA GLN A 153 21.86 -7.44 -7.51
C GLN A 153 22.14 -8.95 -7.42
N PRO A 154 21.12 -9.77 -7.19
CA PRO A 154 21.28 -11.21 -7.19
C PRO A 154 21.74 -11.68 -8.56
N SER A 155 22.60 -12.70 -8.58
CA SER A 155 23.00 -13.38 -9.83
C SER A 155 21.88 -14.25 -10.40
N ASP A 156 21.04 -14.79 -9.53
CA ASP A 156 19.90 -15.63 -9.92
C ASP A 156 18.72 -14.79 -10.44
N ILE A 157 18.24 -15.12 -11.61
CA ILE A 157 17.16 -14.43 -12.31
C ILE A 157 15.82 -14.49 -11.53
N ARG A 158 15.55 -15.60 -10.82
CA ARG A 158 14.36 -15.72 -9.96
C ARG A 158 14.41 -14.72 -8.83
N GLN A 159 15.55 -14.59 -8.16
CA GLN A 159 15.74 -13.59 -7.10
C GLN A 159 15.68 -12.15 -7.64
N GLN A 160 16.19 -11.90 -8.86
CA GLN A 160 16.02 -10.61 -9.53
C GLN A 160 14.56 -10.28 -9.74
N PHE A 161 13.75 -11.23 -10.22
CA PHE A 161 12.30 -11.05 -10.42
C PHE A 161 11.57 -10.82 -9.09
N VAL A 162 11.88 -11.58 -8.05
CA VAL A 162 11.30 -11.36 -6.70
C VAL A 162 11.66 -9.98 -6.17
N ASN A 163 12.92 -9.56 -6.31
CA ASN A 163 13.34 -8.23 -5.87
C ASN A 163 12.68 -7.11 -6.68
N PHE A 164 12.53 -7.29 -8.00
CA PHE A 164 11.80 -6.36 -8.86
C PHE A 164 10.38 -6.09 -8.34
N LEU A 165 9.64 -7.14 -7.97
CA LEU A 165 8.30 -7.01 -7.40
C LEU A 165 8.33 -6.35 -6.02
N ARG A 166 9.20 -6.84 -5.12
CA ARG A 166 9.26 -6.38 -3.73
C ARG A 166 9.63 -4.91 -3.58
N LEU A 167 10.44 -4.39 -4.48
CA LEU A 167 10.83 -2.98 -4.47
C LEU A 167 9.70 -2.04 -4.92
N ARG A 168 8.75 -2.57 -5.71
CA ARG A 168 7.66 -1.80 -6.31
C ARG A 168 6.32 -2.00 -5.61
N CYS A 169 6.18 -3.06 -4.82
CA CYS A 169 4.95 -3.35 -4.08
C CYS A 169 4.88 -2.60 -2.75
N LEU A 170 3.68 -2.20 -2.38
CA LEU A 170 3.37 -1.60 -1.07
C LEU A 170 3.54 -2.65 0.04
N THR A 171 3.03 -3.86 -0.19
CA THR A 171 3.12 -4.98 0.75
C THR A 171 4.06 -6.07 0.24
N GLN A 172 4.79 -6.72 1.16
CA GLN A 172 5.79 -7.75 0.84
C GLN A 172 5.19 -9.17 0.74
N ALA A 173 3.89 -9.31 0.92
CA ALA A 173 3.16 -10.56 0.92
C ALA A 173 1.83 -10.42 0.18
N GLY A 174 1.14 -11.54 -0.03
CA GLY A 174 -0.17 -11.60 -0.65
C GLY A 174 -0.14 -11.53 -2.18
N ARG A 175 -1.35 -11.47 -2.74
CA ARG A 175 -1.58 -11.53 -4.18
C ARG A 175 -1.03 -10.29 -4.90
N LYS A 176 -0.34 -10.54 -6.05
CA LYS A 176 0.14 -9.49 -6.96
C LYS A 176 -0.25 -9.83 -8.39
N VAL A 177 -0.62 -8.81 -9.17
CA VAL A 177 -0.86 -8.94 -10.60
C VAL A 177 0.07 -7.95 -11.31
N LEU A 178 1.04 -8.49 -12.04
CA LEU A 178 1.96 -7.71 -12.86
C LEU A 178 1.44 -7.70 -14.30
N ARG A 179 1.12 -6.53 -14.82
CA ARG A 179 0.78 -6.33 -16.22
C ARG A 179 1.97 -5.75 -16.96
N ILE A 180 2.65 -6.60 -17.71
CA ILE A 180 3.92 -6.28 -18.38
C ILE A 180 4.07 -7.16 -19.63
N THR A 181 4.73 -6.65 -20.66
CA THR A 181 5.16 -7.50 -21.76
C THR A 181 6.44 -8.27 -21.40
N MET A 182 6.68 -9.42 -22.06
CA MET A 182 7.93 -10.17 -21.86
C MET A 182 9.17 -9.36 -22.21
N GLU A 183 9.05 -8.43 -23.16
CA GLU A 183 10.12 -7.56 -23.61
C GLU A 183 10.46 -6.50 -22.57
N ASP A 184 9.43 -5.84 -22.03
CA ASP A 184 9.61 -4.86 -20.96
C ASP A 184 10.18 -5.50 -19.69
N LEU A 185 9.70 -6.71 -19.32
CA LEU A 185 10.27 -7.43 -18.18
C LEU A 185 11.72 -7.83 -18.40
N ALA A 186 12.09 -8.21 -19.61
CA ALA A 186 13.47 -8.52 -19.98
C ALA A 186 14.37 -7.27 -19.86
N GLN A 187 13.90 -6.11 -20.29
CA GLN A 187 14.59 -4.82 -20.12
C GLN A 187 14.74 -4.44 -18.64
N GLU A 188 13.69 -4.54 -17.85
CA GLU A 188 13.70 -4.20 -16.41
C GLU A 188 14.65 -5.08 -15.60
N LEU A 189 14.81 -6.36 -15.98
CA LEU A 189 15.69 -7.30 -15.30
C LEU A 189 17.08 -7.41 -15.95
N HIS A 190 17.34 -6.68 -17.04
CA HIS A 190 18.58 -6.75 -17.83
C HIS A 190 18.92 -8.19 -18.26
N GLN A 191 17.89 -8.94 -18.70
CA GLN A 191 17.97 -10.33 -19.10
C GLN A 191 17.50 -10.53 -20.54
N SER A 192 17.86 -11.66 -21.15
CA SER A 192 17.28 -12.04 -22.42
C SER A 192 15.80 -12.45 -22.26
N ARG A 193 14.98 -12.19 -23.28
CA ARG A 193 13.58 -12.65 -23.32
C ARG A 193 13.47 -14.17 -23.11
N LEU A 194 14.44 -14.93 -23.62
CA LEU A 194 14.48 -16.38 -23.47
C LEU A 194 14.66 -16.78 -22.00
N ASN A 195 15.60 -16.14 -21.28
CA ASN A 195 15.85 -16.40 -19.86
C ASN A 195 14.60 -16.06 -19.02
N ILE A 196 13.94 -14.92 -19.31
CA ILE A 196 12.68 -14.54 -18.64
C ILE A 196 11.61 -15.61 -18.88
N SER A 197 11.41 -16.02 -20.13
CA SER A 197 10.43 -17.05 -20.47
C SER A 197 10.71 -18.38 -19.76
N HIS A 198 11.97 -18.79 -19.71
CA HIS A 198 12.37 -20.01 -19.01
C HIS A 198 12.09 -19.94 -17.51
N MET A 199 12.49 -18.85 -16.85
CA MET A 199 12.26 -18.62 -15.42
C MET A 199 10.76 -18.61 -15.09
N LEU A 200 9.95 -17.85 -15.85
CA LEU A 200 8.51 -17.77 -15.62
C LEU A 200 7.79 -19.10 -15.85
N ASN A 201 8.15 -19.86 -16.90
CA ASN A 201 7.60 -21.20 -17.16
C ASN A 201 7.95 -22.19 -16.03
N THR A 202 9.14 -22.09 -15.44
CA THR A 202 9.52 -22.88 -14.27
C THR A 202 8.64 -22.55 -13.08
N LEU A 203 8.51 -21.26 -12.74
CA LEU A 203 7.64 -20.81 -11.65
C LEU A 203 6.16 -21.19 -11.85
N GLN A 204 5.68 -21.17 -13.09
CA GLN A 204 4.32 -21.60 -13.41
C GLN A 204 4.14 -23.13 -13.24
N ARG A 205 5.12 -23.93 -13.67
CA ARG A 205 5.10 -25.39 -13.48
C ARG A 205 5.12 -25.75 -11.99
N ASP A 206 5.86 -24.97 -11.18
CA ASP A 206 5.90 -25.13 -9.73
C ASP A 206 4.64 -24.61 -9.02
N GLY A 207 3.65 -24.09 -9.77
CA GLY A 207 2.39 -23.57 -9.23
C GLY A 207 2.50 -22.24 -8.49
N LEU A 208 3.63 -21.53 -8.61
CA LEU A 208 3.91 -20.29 -7.87
C LEU A 208 3.33 -19.05 -8.52
N LEU A 209 3.03 -19.12 -9.82
CA LEU A 209 2.35 -18.05 -10.58
C LEU A 209 1.54 -18.62 -11.73
N THR A 210 0.69 -17.79 -12.32
CA THR A 210 0.00 -18.07 -13.57
C THR A 210 0.26 -16.98 -14.58
N MET A 211 0.34 -17.33 -15.87
CA MET A 211 0.57 -16.40 -16.96
C MET A 211 -0.60 -16.41 -17.93
N SER A 212 -1.01 -15.23 -18.36
CA SER A 212 -1.83 -15.00 -19.53
C SER A 212 -1.21 -13.87 -20.37
N ARG A 213 -1.76 -13.57 -21.55
CA ARG A 213 -1.15 -12.58 -22.45
C ARG A 213 -0.93 -11.23 -21.74
N GLY A 214 0.33 -10.89 -21.46
CA GLY A 214 0.73 -9.64 -20.81
C GLY A 214 0.37 -9.51 -19.32
N ILE A 215 -0.03 -10.61 -18.67
CA ILE A 215 -0.44 -10.64 -17.27
C ILE A 215 0.26 -11.81 -16.57
N ILE A 216 0.91 -11.52 -15.46
CA ILE A 216 1.52 -12.49 -14.56
C ILE A 216 0.81 -12.33 -13.20
N THR A 217 0.11 -13.37 -12.76
CA THR A 217 -0.56 -13.39 -11.46
C THR A 217 0.22 -14.25 -10.48
N ILE A 218 0.60 -13.66 -9.37
CA ILE A 218 1.32 -14.29 -8.27
C ILE A 218 0.34 -14.37 -7.09
N PRO A 219 -0.13 -15.57 -6.70
CA PRO A 219 -1.09 -15.72 -5.61
C PRO A 219 -0.55 -15.24 -4.27
N GLN A 220 0.72 -15.54 -3.99
CA GLN A 220 1.41 -15.23 -2.74
C GLN A 220 2.86 -14.84 -3.03
N LEU A 221 3.19 -13.55 -2.90
CA LEU A 221 4.54 -13.05 -3.21
C LEU A 221 5.62 -13.69 -2.30
N GLU A 222 5.28 -13.96 -1.06
CA GLU A 222 6.16 -14.57 -0.06
C GLU A 222 6.63 -15.97 -0.44
N THR A 223 5.83 -16.72 -1.20
CA THR A 223 6.18 -18.10 -1.64
C THR A 223 7.19 -18.13 -2.78
N LEU A 224 7.40 -17.02 -3.47
CA LEU A 224 8.43 -16.91 -4.51
C LEU A 224 9.86 -16.94 -3.94
N ARG A 225 10.02 -16.83 -2.62
CA ARG A 225 11.31 -17.01 -1.96
C ARG A 225 11.68 -18.49 -2.04
N GLY A 226 12.70 -18.81 -2.81
CA GLY A 226 13.39 -20.08 -2.73
C GLY A 226 14.49 -20.00 -1.70
#